data_70eda1dca77fb45ee3a2b48cad49fad3
#
_entry.id   70eda1dca77fb45ee3a2b48cad49fad3
#
_cell.length_a   1.000
_cell.length_b   1.000
_cell.length_c   1.000
_cell.angle_alpha   90.00
_cell.angle_beta   90.00
_cell.angle_gamma   90.00
#
_symmetry.space_group_name_H-M   'P 1'
#
loop_
_entity.id
_entity.type
_entity.pdbx_description
1 polymer ?
#
loop_
_entity_poly.entity_id
_entity_poly.type
_entity_poly.pdbx_seq_one_letter_code
_entity_poly.pdbx_strand_id
1 'polypeptide(L)'
;MKTYIKTSVPRPAGSPGKGITPKDVLTLIDVEDIVSFPPRDGAGVVLVGDIVVKPSAYSVDLYITPGTVELASNGEGETDAKGFTPSVKGKHPGNKREVREFKTNWLGRHCIAILQYCNGEPADIIGSPCNPIEMSVNYTGNKDANSSEFTFTQISKGDDIGIYEGTIPHEEPLAVVPACLLYTSDAAD
;
A
#
# COMPACT_ATOMS: atom_id res chain seq x y z
N MET A 1 -8.81 20.06 20.69
CA MET A 1 -8.81 21.25 19.81
C MET A 1 -7.52 21.18 19.00
N LYS A 2 -7.58 21.00 17.69
CA LYS A 2 -6.36 20.99 16.86
C LYS A 2 -5.75 22.39 16.88
N THR A 3 -4.52 22.53 17.35
CA THR A 3 -3.79 23.79 17.30
C THR A 3 -3.23 23.94 15.90
N TYR A 4 -3.66 24.98 15.18
CA TYR A 4 -3.10 25.27 13.86
C TYR A 4 -1.63 25.69 13.99
N ILE A 5 -0.75 24.91 13.39
CA ILE A 5 0.67 25.25 13.33
C ILE A 5 0.85 26.30 12.23
N LYS A 6 1.30 27.48 12.61
CA LYS A 6 1.63 28.54 11.66
C LYS A 6 3.07 28.36 11.19
N THR A 7 3.28 27.49 10.21
CA THR A 7 4.60 27.25 9.62
C THR A 7 4.62 27.78 8.19
N SER A 8 5.65 28.57 7.87
CA SER A 8 5.87 29.01 6.49
C SER A 8 6.40 27.84 5.67
N VAL A 9 5.88 27.66 4.46
CA VAL A 9 6.36 26.67 3.49
C VAL A 9 7.20 27.42 2.44
N PRO A 10 8.53 27.52 2.62
CA PRO A 10 9.41 28.18 1.65
C PRO A 10 9.55 27.31 0.40
N ARG A 11 9.98 27.93 -0.70
CA ARG A 11 10.33 27.18 -1.91
C ARG A 11 11.51 26.25 -1.63
N PRO A 12 11.39 24.94 -1.86
CA PRO A 12 12.52 24.03 -1.72
C PRO A 12 13.65 24.37 -2.69
N ALA A 13 14.88 24.04 -2.31
CA ALA A 13 16.03 24.18 -3.19
C ALA A 13 16.00 23.15 -4.34
N GLY A 14 16.67 23.44 -5.45
CA GLY A 14 16.76 22.54 -6.60
C GLY A 14 15.52 22.48 -7.48
N SER A 15 15.11 21.29 -7.87
CA SER A 15 13.94 21.01 -8.73
C SER A 15 12.79 20.45 -7.91
N PRO A 16 12.01 21.30 -7.22
CA PRO A 16 11.00 20.85 -6.25
C PRO A 16 9.80 20.09 -6.89
N GLY A 17 9.62 20.22 -8.18
CA GLY A 17 8.57 19.52 -8.92
C GLY A 17 9.07 18.31 -9.72
N LYS A 18 10.20 17.72 -9.33
CA LYS A 18 10.65 16.47 -9.96
C LYS A 18 9.66 15.35 -9.66
N GLY A 19 9.36 14.54 -10.68
CA GLY A 19 8.50 13.38 -10.53
C GLY A 19 9.01 12.40 -9.49
N ILE A 20 8.08 11.77 -8.77
CA ILE A 20 8.39 10.70 -7.81
C ILE A 20 8.90 9.45 -8.54
N THR A 21 9.74 8.68 -7.89
CA THR A 21 10.23 7.39 -8.39
C THR A 21 9.89 6.31 -7.37
N PRO A 22 8.65 5.84 -7.34
CA PRO A 22 8.25 4.77 -6.45
C PRO A 22 8.92 3.45 -6.86
N LYS A 23 9.03 2.53 -5.93
CA LYS A 23 9.32 1.13 -6.24
C LYS A 23 8.17 0.53 -7.05
N ASP A 24 8.46 -0.51 -7.79
CA ASP A 24 7.49 -1.22 -8.64
C ASP A 24 6.52 -2.11 -7.82
N VAL A 25 6.37 -1.84 -6.55
CA VAL A 25 5.61 -2.64 -5.60
C VAL A 25 4.77 -1.72 -4.73
N LEU A 26 3.48 -2.02 -4.67
CA LEU A 26 2.54 -1.47 -3.71
C LEU A 26 2.30 -2.51 -2.63
N THR A 27 2.67 -2.20 -1.39
CA THR A 27 2.48 -3.09 -0.25
C THR A 27 1.12 -2.83 0.39
N LEU A 28 0.32 -3.87 0.56
CA LEU A 28 -1.02 -3.83 1.12
C LEU A 28 -1.09 -4.60 2.44
N ILE A 29 -1.79 -4.05 3.41
CA ILE A 29 -2.04 -4.69 4.71
C ILE A 29 -3.55 -4.74 4.91
N ASP A 30 -4.10 -5.93 5.15
CA ASP A 30 -5.51 -6.10 5.50
C ASP A 30 -5.77 -5.48 6.90
N VAL A 31 -6.80 -4.65 7.00
CA VAL A 31 -7.14 -3.99 8.27
C VAL A 31 -7.52 -5.00 9.35
N GLU A 32 -8.13 -6.14 8.97
CA GLU A 32 -8.49 -7.19 9.91
C GLU A 32 -7.26 -7.84 10.57
N ASP A 33 -6.10 -7.77 9.93
CA ASP A 33 -4.86 -8.36 10.46
C ASP A 33 -4.08 -7.41 11.38
N ILE A 34 -4.45 -6.14 11.43
CA ILE A 34 -3.76 -5.14 12.25
C ILE A 34 -4.16 -5.28 13.71
N VAL A 35 -3.17 -5.47 14.57
CA VAL A 35 -3.31 -5.48 16.04
C VAL A 35 -3.08 -4.10 16.62
N SER A 36 -2.08 -3.38 16.11
CA SER A 36 -1.74 -2.03 16.54
C SER A 36 -1.34 -1.17 15.36
N PHE A 37 -1.90 0.03 15.31
CA PHE A 37 -1.59 1.03 14.31
C PHE A 37 -1.00 2.27 14.98
N PRO A 38 0.17 2.76 14.54
CA PRO A 38 0.84 3.88 15.18
C PRO A 38 0.04 5.18 15.00
N PRO A 39 0.04 6.05 16.02
CA PRO A 39 -0.56 7.37 15.88
C PRO A 39 0.27 8.27 14.97
N ARG A 40 -0.36 9.29 14.42
CA ARG A 40 0.36 10.37 13.77
C ARG A 40 1.01 11.29 14.80
N ASP A 41 2.10 11.91 14.42
CA ASP A 41 2.81 12.92 15.21
C ASP A 41 1.93 14.13 15.54
N GLY A 42 2.45 15.08 16.32
CA GLY A 42 1.73 16.30 16.71
C GLY A 42 1.36 17.20 15.53
N ALA A 43 2.05 17.08 14.39
CA ALA A 43 1.73 17.77 13.14
C ALA A 43 0.67 17.05 12.31
N GLY A 44 0.41 15.77 12.59
CA GLY A 44 -0.56 14.94 11.88
C GLY A 44 -0.05 14.40 10.55
N VAL A 45 1.27 14.33 10.36
CA VAL A 45 1.91 13.98 9.09
C VAL A 45 2.63 12.65 9.17
N VAL A 46 3.49 12.44 10.18
CA VAL A 46 4.35 11.25 10.31
C VAL A 46 3.70 10.23 11.24
N LEU A 47 3.66 8.97 10.83
CA LEU A 47 3.27 7.87 11.71
C LEU A 47 4.48 7.45 12.56
N VAL A 48 4.30 7.54 13.89
CA VAL A 48 5.38 7.33 14.87
C VAL A 48 5.30 5.92 15.44
N GLY A 49 6.06 5.00 14.88
CA GLY A 49 6.16 3.61 15.29
C GLY A 49 5.81 2.61 14.19
N ASP A 50 5.78 1.34 14.56
CA ASP A 50 5.56 0.22 13.66
C ASP A 50 4.08 -0.20 13.63
N ILE A 51 3.63 -0.66 12.47
CA ILE A 51 2.36 -1.37 12.33
C ILE A 51 2.59 -2.81 12.82
N VAL A 52 1.80 -3.24 13.79
CA VAL A 52 1.86 -4.60 14.32
C VAL A 52 0.68 -5.38 13.78
N VAL A 53 0.97 -6.52 13.15
CA VAL A 53 -0.03 -7.45 12.63
C VAL A 53 -0.14 -8.70 13.50
N LYS A 54 -1.21 -9.45 13.34
CA LYS A 54 -1.45 -10.73 14.03
C LYS A 54 -0.33 -11.74 13.72
N PRO A 55 -0.06 -12.69 14.63
CA PRO A 55 0.82 -13.82 14.32
C PRO A 55 0.36 -14.54 13.05
N SER A 56 1.30 -14.83 12.15
CA SER A 56 1.07 -15.45 10.86
C SER A 56 0.36 -14.57 9.80
N ALA A 57 0.06 -13.32 10.12
CA ALA A 57 -0.37 -12.33 9.14
C ALA A 57 0.84 -11.58 8.58
N TYR A 58 0.75 -11.18 7.31
CA TYR A 58 1.80 -10.44 6.62
C TYR A 58 1.21 -9.50 5.58
N SER A 59 2.00 -8.54 5.14
CA SER A 59 1.66 -7.66 4.04
C SER A 59 1.69 -8.41 2.71
N VAL A 60 0.88 -7.96 1.77
CA VAL A 60 0.84 -8.51 0.40
C VAL A 60 1.38 -7.48 -0.57
N ASP A 61 2.31 -7.89 -1.41
CA ASP A 61 2.93 -7.05 -2.40
C ASP A 61 2.25 -7.20 -3.77
N LEU A 62 1.78 -6.09 -4.31
CA LEU A 62 1.23 -5.99 -5.64
C LEU A 62 2.25 -5.33 -6.57
N TYR A 63 2.78 -6.09 -7.54
CA TYR A 63 3.64 -5.53 -8.58
C TYR A 63 2.88 -4.54 -9.45
N ILE A 64 3.47 -3.39 -9.68
CA ILE A 64 2.94 -2.32 -10.54
C ILE A 64 3.97 -2.02 -11.63
N THR A 65 3.51 -1.92 -12.87
CA THR A 65 4.38 -1.55 -14.00
C THR A 65 5.04 -0.20 -13.75
N PRO A 66 6.38 -0.09 -13.88
CA PRO A 66 7.11 1.16 -13.70
C PRO A 66 6.51 2.31 -14.47
N GLY A 67 6.43 3.47 -13.84
CA GLY A 67 5.90 4.69 -14.44
C GLY A 67 4.36 4.74 -14.57
N THR A 68 3.63 3.75 -14.07
CA THR A 68 2.17 3.76 -14.06
C THR A 68 1.57 4.06 -12.68
N VAL A 69 2.41 4.19 -11.65
CA VAL A 69 1.97 4.57 -10.31
C VAL A 69 1.56 6.04 -10.33
N GLU A 70 0.36 6.30 -9.86
CA GLU A 70 -0.16 7.65 -9.65
C GLU A 70 -0.73 7.74 -8.24
N LEU A 71 -0.16 8.63 -7.45
CA LEU A 71 -0.56 8.95 -6.10
C LEU A 71 -1.27 10.30 -6.12
N ALA A 72 -2.47 10.36 -5.60
CA ALA A 72 -3.25 11.59 -5.55
C ALA A 72 -3.90 11.78 -4.18
N SER A 73 -4.05 13.03 -3.79
CA SER A 73 -4.80 13.41 -2.60
C SER A 73 -5.61 14.66 -2.90
N ASN A 74 -6.92 14.58 -2.74
CA ASN A 74 -7.82 15.68 -3.00
C ASN A 74 -8.38 16.21 -1.69
N GLY A 75 -8.08 17.46 -1.37
CA GLY A 75 -8.71 18.19 -0.26
C GLY A 75 -10.08 18.71 -0.69
N GLU A 76 -11.16 18.15 -0.17
CA GLU A 76 -12.52 18.48 -0.57
C GLU A 76 -13.49 18.50 0.61
N GLY A 77 -14.68 19.00 0.38
CA GLY A 77 -15.77 19.02 1.35
C GLY A 77 -16.35 20.40 1.58
N GLU A 78 -17.53 20.42 2.17
CA GLU A 78 -18.21 21.64 2.59
C GLU A 78 -17.52 22.27 3.80
N THR A 79 -17.97 23.48 4.20
CA THR A 79 -17.27 24.32 5.19
C THR A 79 -16.96 23.60 6.50
N ASP A 80 -17.83 22.71 6.98
CA ASP A 80 -17.68 22.02 8.27
C ASP A 80 -17.31 20.53 8.11
N ALA A 81 -17.12 20.06 6.87
CA ALA A 81 -16.85 18.66 6.53
C ALA A 81 -15.67 18.51 5.54
N LYS A 82 -14.63 19.31 5.73
CA LYS A 82 -13.43 19.25 4.90
C LYS A 82 -12.50 18.13 5.34
N GLY A 83 -11.96 17.42 4.37
CA GLY A 83 -10.98 16.35 4.57
C GLY A 83 -10.29 16.01 3.26
N PHE A 84 -9.37 15.06 3.31
CA PHE A 84 -8.66 14.55 2.16
C PHE A 84 -9.22 13.18 1.76
N THR A 85 -9.17 12.90 0.47
CA THR A 85 -9.49 11.58 -0.10
C THR A 85 -8.28 11.11 -0.90
N PRO A 86 -7.27 10.53 -0.22
CA PRO A 86 -6.10 10.00 -0.90
C PRO A 86 -6.45 8.74 -1.68
N SER A 87 -5.73 8.56 -2.80
CA SER A 87 -5.83 7.37 -3.65
C SER A 87 -4.49 7.04 -4.29
N VAL A 88 -4.28 5.76 -4.56
CA VAL A 88 -3.14 5.29 -5.34
C VAL A 88 -3.66 4.37 -6.44
N LYS A 89 -3.13 4.53 -7.64
CA LYS A 89 -3.45 3.65 -8.77
C LYS A 89 -2.19 3.20 -9.50
N GLY A 90 -2.32 2.09 -10.22
CA GLY A 90 -1.26 1.58 -11.04
C GLY A 90 -1.70 0.39 -11.88
N LYS A 91 -0.89 0.04 -12.88
CA LYS A 91 -1.20 -1.03 -13.82
C LYS A 91 -0.36 -2.27 -13.54
N HIS A 92 -1.02 -3.42 -13.47
CA HIS A 92 -0.37 -4.72 -13.41
C HIS A 92 -0.48 -5.40 -14.79
N PRO A 93 0.63 -5.92 -15.35
CA PRO A 93 0.63 -6.56 -16.66
C PRO A 93 0.02 -7.96 -16.59
N GLY A 94 -0.78 -8.29 -17.60
CA GLY A 94 -1.39 -9.59 -17.73
C GLY A 94 -2.63 -9.83 -16.86
N ASN A 95 -3.17 -11.06 -16.95
CA ASN A 95 -4.34 -11.50 -16.20
C ASN A 95 -4.27 -13.02 -15.97
N LYS A 96 -3.10 -13.49 -15.47
CA LYS A 96 -2.89 -14.88 -15.11
C LYS A 96 -3.68 -15.26 -13.86
N ARG A 97 -3.55 -16.51 -13.45
CA ARG A 97 -4.28 -17.07 -12.32
C ARG A 97 -4.09 -16.27 -11.04
N GLU A 98 -2.85 -15.91 -10.72
CA GLU A 98 -2.48 -15.21 -9.49
C GLU A 98 -3.18 -13.83 -9.40
N VAL A 99 -3.21 -13.08 -10.52
CA VAL A 99 -3.89 -11.77 -10.60
C VAL A 99 -5.39 -11.91 -10.44
N ARG A 100 -5.99 -12.98 -11.00
CA ARG A 100 -7.42 -13.24 -10.86
C ARG A 100 -7.79 -13.63 -9.43
N GLU A 101 -6.99 -14.46 -8.79
CA GLU A 101 -7.14 -14.84 -7.38
C GLU A 101 -7.00 -13.61 -6.49
N PHE A 102 -5.99 -12.77 -6.71
CA PHE A 102 -5.84 -11.51 -6.00
C PHE A 102 -7.08 -10.63 -6.15
N LYS A 103 -7.56 -10.38 -7.37
CA LYS A 103 -8.77 -9.58 -7.61
C LYS A 103 -9.99 -10.13 -6.88
N THR A 104 -10.19 -11.44 -6.92
CA THR A 104 -11.33 -12.09 -6.29
C THR A 104 -11.27 -12.00 -4.77
N ASN A 105 -10.08 -12.14 -4.18
CA ASN A 105 -9.89 -12.15 -2.73
C ASN A 105 -9.85 -10.76 -2.10
N TRP A 106 -9.38 -9.76 -2.86
CA TRP A 106 -9.19 -8.40 -2.33
C TRP A 106 -10.32 -7.43 -2.68
N LEU A 107 -11.21 -7.79 -3.61
CA LEU A 107 -12.36 -6.94 -3.93
C LEU A 107 -13.31 -6.85 -2.72
N GLY A 108 -13.58 -5.62 -2.26
CA GLY A 108 -14.40 -5.36 -1.09
C GLY A 108 -13.70 -5.57 0.26
N ARG A 109 -12.38 -5.83 0.28
CA ARG A 109 -11.60 -5.82 1.52
C ARG A 109 -11.11 -4.43 1.85
N HIS A 110 -11.07 -4.16 3.14
CA HIS A 110 -10.52 -2.95 3.71
C HIS A 110 -9.03 -3.12 3.97
N CYS A 111 -8.23 -2.26 3.38
CA CYS A 111 -6.77 -2.35 3.52
C CYS A 111 -6.12 -0.99 3.74
N ILE A 112 -4.82 -1.03 3.96
CA ILE A 112 -3.91 0.11 4.01
C ILE A 112 -2.86 -0.12 2.94
N ALA A 113 -2.46 0.93 2.23
CA ALA A 113 -1.41 0.85 1.22
C ALA A 113 -0.17 1.61 1.66
N ILE A 114 1.00 1.01 1.42
CA ILE A 114 2.32 1.62 1.64
C ILE A 114 3.06 1.66 0.31
N LEU A 115 3.49 2.84 -0.08
CA LEU A 115 4.25 3.09 -1.29
C LEU A 115 5.68 3.50 -0.94
N GLN A 116 6.65 2.66 -1.28
CA GLN A 116 8.07 2.92 -1.05
C GLN A 116 8.73 3.61 -2.25
N TYR A 117 9.83 4.34 -2.00
CA TYR A 117 10.59 5.05 -3.01
C TYR A 117 12.00 4.47 -3.21
N CYS A 118 12.53 4.61 -4.44
CA CYS A 118 13.85 4.08 -4.80
C CYS A 118 15.02 4.93 -4.27
N ASN A 119 14.78 6.17 -3.93
CA ASN A 119 15.79 7.17 -3.53
C ASN A 119 16.07 7.21 -2.02
N GLY A 120 15.46 6.31 -1.24
CA GLY A 120 15.60 6.26 0.21
C GLY A 120 14.76 7.31 0.96
N GLU A 121 13.84 7.97 0.28
CA GLU A 121 12.80 8.77 0.94
C GLU A 121 11.89 7.88 1.79
N PRO A 122 11.32 8.42 2.88
CA PRO A 122 10.32 7.71 3.66
C PRO A 122 9.15 7.22 2.78
N ALA A 123 8.52 6.14 3.17
CA ALA A 123 7.37 5.61 2.45
C ALA A 123 6.12 6.47 2.68
N ASP A 124 5.26 6.53 1.69
CA ASP A 124 3.91 7.07 1.86
C ASP A 124 2.94 5.99 2.31
N ILE A 125 2.02 6.35 3.19
CA ILE A 125 0.98 5.46 3.67
C ILE A 125 -0.40 6.08 3.46
N ILE A 126 -1.34 5.27 2.97
CA ILE A 126 -2.71 5.65 2.70
C ILE A 126 -3.65 4.74 3.45
N GLY A 127 -4.66 5.34 4.08
CA GLY A 127 -5.63 4.63 4.89
C GLY A 127 -5.21 4.46 6.34
N SER A 128 -6.15 4.01 7.13
CA SER A 128 -5.99 3.66 8.54
C SER A 128 -7.06 2.63 8.92
N PRO A 129 -6.96 1.94 10.05
CA PRO A 129 -8.00 1.02 10.49
C PRO A 129 -9.39 1.65 10.64
N CYS A 130 -9.45 2.94 11.01
CA CYS A 130 -10.71 3.67 11.15
C CYS A 130 -11.22 4.26 9.83
N ASN A 131 -10.35 4.44 8.84
CA ASN A 131 -10.69 4.97 7.53
C ASN A 131 -9.83 4.29 6.47
N PRO A 132 -10.16 3.03 6.15
CA PRO A 132 -9.39 2.22 5.22
C PRO A 132 -9.56 2.65 3.77
N ILE A 133 -8.79 2.01 2.91
CA ILE A 133 -8.95 2.09 1.47
C ILE A 133 -9.64 0.83 0.93
N GLU A 134 -10.33 0.99 -0.18
CA GLU A 134 -10.92 -0.11 -0.95
C GLU A 134 -10.33 -0.16 -2.36
N MET A 135 -10.26 -1.38 -2.88
CA MET A 135 -9.79 -1.67 -4.22
C MET A 135 -10.93 -1.60 -5.24
N SER A 136 -10.68 -0.88 -6.32
CA SER A 136 -11.39 -1.04 -7.59
C SER A 136 -10.43 -1.50 -8.68
N VAL A 137 -10.91 -2.27 -9.64
CA VAL A 137 -10.06 -2.82 -10.69
C VAL A 137 -10.75 -2.79 -12.04
N ASN A 138 -10.03 -2.31 -13.05
CA ASN A 138 -10.45 -2.34 -14.45
C ASN A 138 -9.50 -3.21 -15.25
N TYR A 139 -10.02 -4.26 -15.89
CA TYR A 139 -9.23 -5.11 -16.77
C TYR A 139 -9.46 -4.75 -18.24
N THR A 140 -8.37 -4.61 -18.96
CA THR A 140 -8.37 -4.43 -20.41
C THR A 140 -7.59 -5.56 -21.08
N GLY A 141 -8.27 -6.34 -21.90
CA GLY A 141 -7.65 -7.43 -22.67
C GLY A 141 -8.06 -7.32 -24.13
N ASN A 142 -7.17 -6.79 -24.96
CA ASN A 142 -7.34 -6.68 -26.41
C ASN A 142 -6.00 -6.92 -27.13
N LYS A 143 -5.95 -6.70 -28.44
CA LYS A 143 -4.73 -6.90 -29.23
C LYS A 143 -3.57 -5.96 -28.85
N ASP A 144 -3.87 -4.81 -28.27
CA ASP A 144 -2.89 -3.76 -27.97
C ASP A 144 -2.48 -3.75 -26.48
N ALA A 145 -3.35 -4.25 -25.59
CA ALA A 145 -3.10 -4.24 -24.15
C ALA A 145 -3.71 -5.47 -23.45
N ASN A 146 -2.96 -5.99 -22.48
CA ASN A 146 -3.42 -6.99 -21.55
C ASN A 146 -2.92 -6.60 -20.16
N SER A 147 -3.74 -5.85 -19.43
CA SER A 147 -3.38 -5.32 -18.13
C SER A 147 -4.61 -5.10 -17.25
N SER A 148 -4.39 -5.12 -15.93
CA SER A 148 -5.36 -4.73 -14.93
C SER A 148 -4.92 -3.42 -14.29
N GLU A 149 -5.77 -2.39 -14.31
CA GLU A 149 -5.55 -1.15 -13.57
C GLU A 149 -6.22 -1.26 -12.22
N PHE A 150 -5.42 -1.21 -11.17
CA PHE A 150 -5.85 -1.20 -9.79
C PHE A 150 -5.91 0.22 -9.27
N THR A 151 -6.99 0.56 -8.59
CA THR A 151 -7.14 1.84 -7.89
C THR A 151 -7.57 1.55 -6.46
N PHE A 152 -6.84 2.08 -5.51
CA PHE A 152 -7.14 2.01 -4.09
C PHE A 152 -7.50 3.40 -3.62
N THR A 153 -8.70 3.57 -3.10
CA THR A 153 -9.22 4.88 -2.69
C THR A 153 -9.72 4.82 -1.27
N GLN A 154 -9.44 5.84 -0.48
CA GLN A 154 -9.94 5.96 0.89
C GLN A 154 -11.47 6.09 0.88
N ILE A 155 -12.15 5.34 1.76
CA ILE A 155 -13.62 5.23 1.77
C ILE A 155 -14.28 6.55 2.18
N SER A 156 -13.72 7.20 3.18
CA SER A 156 -14.28 8.44 3.71
C SER A 156 -13.23 9.55 3.72
N LYS A 157 -13.68 10.79 3.71
CA LYS A 157 -12.80 11.94 3.90
C LYS A 157 -12.12 11.87 5.26
N GLY A 158 -10.84 12.12 5.29
CA GLY A 158 -10.06 12.02 6.52
C GLY A 158 -8.72 12.76 6.45
N ASP A 159 -7.72 12.14 7.02
CA ASP A 159 -6.35 12.65 6.98
C ASP A 159 -5.74 12.48 5.59
N ASP A 160 -4.77 13.31 5.27
CA ASP A 160 -3.98 13.25 4.05
C ASP A 160 -3.02 12.05 4.05
N ILE A 161 -2.34 11.83 2.94
CA ILE A 161 -1.25 10.86 2.82
C ILE A 161 -0.28 11.07 4.00
N GLY A 162 0.05 9.97 4.68
CA GLY A 162 0.98 9.99 5.80
C GLY A 162 2.37 9.59 5.37
N ILE A 163 3.39 10.05 6.10
CA ILE A 163 4.76 9.58 5.98
C ILE A 163 4.92 8.39 6.94
N TYR A 164 5.42 7.27 6.45
CA TYR A 164 5.66 6.07 7.23
C TYR A 164 7.16 5.76 7.31
N GLU A 165 7.72 5.84 8.51
CA GLU A 165 9.13 5.56 8.79
C GLU A 165 9.33 4.22 9.52
N GLY A 166 8.24 3.54 9.88
CA GLY A 166 8.29 2.26 10.58
C GLY A 166 8.67 1.08 9.69
N THR A 167 8.82 -0.07 10.32
CA THR A 167 9.08 -1.34 9.65
C THR A 167 7.81 -1.88 9.01
N ILE A 168 7.88 -2.29 7.75
CA ILE A 168 6.78 -2.95 7.06
C ILE A 168 6.71 -4.40 7.57
N PRO A 169 5.55 -4.89 8.03
CA PRO A 169 5.40 -6.25 8.52
C PRO A 169 5.39 -7.23 7.33
N HIS A 170 6.57 -7.59 6.87
CA HIS A 170 6.78 -8.52 5.76
C HIS A 170 7.42 -9.79 6.30
N GLU A 171 6.60 -10.81 6.60
CA GLU A 171 7.10 -12.17 6.76
C GLU A 171 6.96 -12.87 5.40
N GLU A 172 8.08 -13.19 4.79
CA GLU A 172 8.06 -14.13 3.67
C GLU A 172 7.40 -15.42 4.16
N PRO A 173 6.39 -15.95 3.44
CA PRO A 173 5.88 -17.27 3.75
C PRO A 173 7.08 -18.22 3.75
N LEU A 174 7.32 -18.90 4.87
CA LEU A 174 8.34 -19.92 4.97
C LEU A 174 8.19 -20.81 3.72
N ALA A 175 9.19 -20.81 2.86
CA ALA A 175 9.19 -21.64 1.69
C ALA A 175 8.82 -23.04 2.15
N VAL A 176 7.69 -23.57 1.69
CA VAL A 176 7.31 -24.95 1.95
C VAL A 176 8.41 -25.77 1.27
N VAL A 177 9.40 -26.15 2.05
CA VAL A 177 10.42 -27.09 1.59
C VAL A 177 9.62 -28.34 1.26
N PRO A 178 9.50 -28.72 -0.03
CA PRO A 178 8.83 -29.97 -0.36
C PRO A 178 9.56 -31.03 0.46
N ALA A 179 8.83 -31.76 1.28
CA ALA A 179 9.37 -32.86 2.04
C ALA A 179 10.07 -33.76 1.02
N CYS A 180 11.38 -33.64 0.95
CA CYS A 180 12.19 -34.48 0.10
C CYS A 180 11.99 -35.89 0.64
N LEU A 181 11.31 -36.71 -0.13
CA LEU A 181 11.15 -38.13 0.14
C LEU A 181 12.53 -38.68 0.51
N LEU A 182 12.72 -38.92 1.78
CA LEU A 182 13.81 -39.77 2.26
C LEU A 182 13.57 -41.16 1.65
N TYR A 183 14.15 -41.35 0.48
CA TYR A 183 14.28 -42.66 -0.08
C TYR A 183 15.35 -43.40 0.76
N THR A 184 14.92 -44.08 1.78
CA THR A 184 15.75 -45.08 2.45
C THR A 184 15.87 -46.25 1.47
N SER A 185 16.96 -46.28 0.73
CA SER A 185 17.40 -47.53 0.06
C SER A 185 17.87 -48.47 1.16
N ASP A 186 16.98 -49.34 1.58
CA ASP A 186 17.33 -50.52 2.33
C ASP A 186 17.93 -51.52 1.30
N ALA A 187 19.23 -51.49 1.22
CA ALA A 187 19.97 -52.56 0.50
C ALA A 187 20.08 -53.72 1.48
N ALA A 188 19.22 -54.68 1.33
CA ALA A 188 19.39 -55.99 1.92
C ALA A 188 20.25 -56.86 1.00
N ASP A 189 21.21 -57.44 1.59
CA ASP A 189 22.12 -58.50 1.26
C ASP A 189 21.49 -59.69 0.52
#